data_435341c1f77a7acaba2e7759550a1435
#
_entry.id   435341c1f77a7acaba2e7759550a1435
#
_cell.length_a   1.000
_cell.length_b   1.000
_cell.length_c   1.000
_cell.angle_alpha   90.00
_cell.angle_beta   90.00
_cell.angle_gamma   90.00
#
_symmetry.space_group_name_H-M   'P 1'
#
loop_
_entity.id
_entity.type
_entity.pdbx_description
1 polymer ?
#
loop_
_entity_poly.entity_id
_entity_poly.type
_entity_poly.pdbx_seq_one_letter_code
_entity_poly.pdbx_strand_id
1 'polypeptide(L)'
;MNHEQTVSDTLSASQQAIPLIAASMASSQMDKLNAALNQALDAGLTINDAKEILVQLYAYTGFPRSLNALNELMKVVEARKQRGIEDVEGKEPVAPIPVGDELRRVGTANQTKISGAPVQGPLFDFAPEINQFLQ
;
A
#
# COMPACT_ATOMS: atom_id res chain seq x y z
N MET A 1 15.96 -8.52 -32.89
CA MET A 1 15.06 -8.04 -31.82
C MET A 1 15.77 -8.16 -30.47
N ASN A 2 15.80 -7.11 -29.71
CA ASN A 2 16.49 -7.12 -28.43
C ASN A 2 15.70 -7.94 -27.40
N HIS A 3 16.36 -8.86 -26.70
CA HIS A 3 15.74 -9.71 -25.68
C HIS A 3 15.15 -8.89 -24.51
N GLU A 4 15.79 -7.80 -24.10
CA GLU A 4 15.31 -6.90 -23.05
C GLU A 4 13.98 -6.23 -23.42
N GLN A 5 13.81 -5.82 -24.68
CA GLN A 5 12.58 -5.22 -25.16
C GLN A 5 11.41 -6.21 -25.12
N THR A 6 11.65 -7.48 -25.44
CA THR A 6 10.62 -8.53 -25.39
C THR A 6 10.18 -8.78 -23.94
N VAL A 7 11.12 -8.83 -22.99
CA VAL A 7 10.80 -8.98 -21.56
C VAL A 7 10.01 -7.79 -21.03
N SER A 8 10.39 -6.57 -21.43
CA SER A 8 9.66 -5.34 -21.05
C SER A 8 8.23 -5.34 -21.57
N ASP A 9 7.99 -5.79 -22.78
CA ASP A 9 6.66 -5.86 -23.41
C ASP A 9 5.75 -6.89 -22.72
N THR A 10 6.31 -7.89 -22.01
CA THR A 10 5.55 -8.91 -21.28
C THR A 10 5.21 -8.52 -19.85
N LEU A 11 5.82 -7.46 -19.30
CA LEU A 11 5.52 -7.00 -17.95
C LEU A 11 4.15 -6.32 -17.89
N SER A 12 3.36 -6.67 -16.88
CA SER A 12 2.09 -6.00 -16.60
C SER A 12 2.31 -4.54 -16.17
N ALA A 13 1.27 -3.72 -16.28
CA ALA A 13 1.31 -2.34 -15.81
C ALA A 13 1.68 -2.25 -14.32
N SER A 14 1.18 -3.17 -13.50
CA SER A 14 1.52 -3.26 -12.08
C SER A 14 2.99 -3.55 -11.84
N GLN A 15 3.58 -4.49 -12.60
CA GLN A 15 4.99 -4.82 -12.48
C GLN A 15 5.90 -3.66 -12.91
N GLN A 16 5.50 -2.89 -13.90
CA GLN A 16 6.23 -1.70 -14.34
C GLN A 16 6.15 -0.54 -13.34
N ALA A 17 5.05 -0.46 -12.59
CA ALA A 17 4.85 0.58 -11.58
C ALA A 17 5.66 0.34 -10.29
N ILE A 18 5.96 -0.92 -9.95
CA ILE A 18 6.64 -1.28 -8.69
C ILE A 18 7.99 -0.55 -8.51
N PRO A 19 8.91 -0.54 -9.48
CA PRO A 19 10.19 0.16 -9.29
C PRO A 19 10.05 1.66 -9.02
N LEU A 20 9.11 2.32 -9.68
CA LEU A 20 8.88 3.75 -9.51
C LEU A 20 8.28 4.07 -8.15
N ILE A 21 7.32 3.28 -7.70
CA ILE A 21 6.72 3.39 -6.37
C ILE A 21 7.79 3.14 -5.29
N ALA A 22 8.59 2.09 -5.44
CA ALA A 22 9.65 1.74 -4.50
C ALA A 22 10.71 2.84 -4.39
N ALA A 23 11.16 3.39 -5.50
CA ALA A 23 12.13 4.49 -5.53
C ALA A 23 11.57 5.75 -4.85
N SER A 24 10.30 6.07 -5.10
CA SER A 24 9.63 7.22 -4.49
C SER A 24 9.44 7.07 -2.99
N MET A 25 9.11 5.87 -2.51
CA MET A 25 9.03 5.57 -1.07
C MET A 25 10.40 5.68 -0.39
N ALA A 26 11.44 5.09 -0.98
CA ALA A 26 12.77 5.07 -0.42
C ALA A 26 13.37 6.47 -0.28
N SER A 27 13.06 7.36 -1.22
CA SER A 27 13.53 8.75 -1.22
C SER A 27 12.64 9.71 -0.44
N SER A 28 11.52 9.24 0.09
CA SER A 28 10.51 10.05 0.80
C SER A 28 9.97 11.24 -0.03
N GLN A 29 9.95 11.09 -1.34
CA GLN A 29 9.45 12.14 -2.26
C GLN A 29 7.95 11.91 -2.52
N MET A 30 7.12 12.50 -1.68
CA MET A 30 5.65 12.30 -1.72
C MET A 30 5.02 12.78 -3.02
N ASP A 31 5.52 13.86 -3.62
CA ASP A 31 5.01 14.35 -4.90
C ASP A 31 5.25 13.34 -6.04
N LYS A 32 6.42 12.72 -6.06
CA LYS A 32 6.74 11.68 -7.03
C LYS A 32 5.94 10.40 -6.77
N LEU A 33 5.73 10.06 -5.51
CA LEU A 33 4.88 8.94 -5.13
C LEU A 33 3.43 9.16 -5.59
N ASN A 34 2.89 10.35 -5.35
CA ASN A 34 1.56 10.72 -5.82
C ASN A 34 1.42 10.55 -7.33
N ALA A 35 2.37 11.09 -8.09
CA ALA A 35 2.39 10.96 -9.55
C ALA A 35 2.49 9.49 -10.00
N ALA A 36 3.34 8.70 -9.36
CA ALA A 36 3.52 7.28 -9.65
C ALA A 36 2.25 6.47 -9.37
N LEU A 37 1.58 6.74 -8.27
CA LEU A 37 0.31 6.08 -7.91
C LEU A 37 -0.80 6.42 -8.90
N ASN A 38 -0.96 7.71 -9.25
CA ASN A 38 -1.92 8.12 -10.27
C ASN A 38 -1.65 7.44 -11.62
N GLN A 39 -0.41 7.41 -12.04
CA GLN A 39 -0.02 6.76 -13.29
C GLN A 39 -0.29 5.26 -13.28
N ALA A 40 -0.01 4.59 -12.17
CA ALA A 40 -0.27 3.17 -11.99
C ALA A 40 -1.78 2.85 -12.04
N LEU A 41 -2.60 3.65 -11.37
CA LEU A 41 -4.04 3.50 -11.39
C LEU A 41 -4.63 3.79 -12.77
N ASP A 42 -4.11 4.79 -13.49
CA ASP A 42 -4.48 5.07 -14.87
C ASP A 42 -4.15 3.90 -15.82
N ALA A 43 -3.06 3.19 -15.53
CA ALA A 43 -2.63 2.02 -16.30
C ALA A 43 -3.43 0.74 -15.96
N GLY A 44 -4.36 0.79 -15.02
CA GLY A 44 -5.23 -0.33 -14.66
C GLY A 44 -4.84 -1.09 -13.40
N LEU A 45 -3.85 -0.61 -12.63
CA LEU A 45 -3.55 -1.17 -11.31
C LEU A 45 -4.76 -1.01 -10.40
N THR A 46 -5.13 -2.06 -9.67
CA THR A 46 -6.24 -1.98 -8.70
C THR A 46 -5.79 -1.31 -7.40
N ILE A 47 -6.75 -0.78 -6.64
CA ILE A 47 -6.47 -0.16 -5.35
C ILE A 47 -5.84 -1.17 -4.38
N ASN A 48 -6.35 -2.40 -4.36
CA ASN A 48 -5.82 -3.45 -3.48
C ASN A 48 -4.42 -3.88 -3.88
N ASP A 49 -4.11 -3.96 -5.18
CA ASP A 49 -2.75 -4.22 -5.65
C ASP A 49 -1.78 -3.11 -5.22
N ALA A 50 -2.20 -1.86 -5.31
CA ALA A 50 -1.40 -0.72 -4.85
C ALA A 50 -1.15 -0.78 -3.33
N LYS A 51 -2.16 -1.09 -2.54
CA LYS A 51 -2.02 -1.30 -1.09
C LYS A 51 -1.01 -2.40 -0.78
N GLU A 52 -1.13 -3.53 -1.46
CA GLU A 52 -0.25 -4.68 -1.25
C GLU A 52 1.20 -4.34 -1.57
N ILE A 53 1.46 -3.66 -2.67
CA ILE A 53 2.80 -3.19 -3.04
C ILE A 53 3.40 -2.33 -1.91
N LEU A 54 2.65 -1.37 -1.40
CA LEU A 54 3.12 -0.47 -0.34
C LEU A 54 3.35 -1.22 0.97
N VAL A 55 2.51 -2.19 1.31
CA VAL A 55 2.67 -3.03 2.50
C VAL A 55 3.90 -3.93 2.37
N GLN A 56 4.12 -4.55 1.22
CA GLN A 56 5.29 -5.40 1.00
C GLN A 56 6.61 -4.63 1.06
N LEU A 57 6.61 -3.37 0.66
CA LEU A 57 7.80 -2.52 0.75
C LEU A 57 8.15 -2.10 2.18
N TYR A 58 7.29 -2.36 3.14
CA TYR A 58 7.52 -2.09 4.56
C TYR A 58 8.86 -2.65 5.07
N ALA A 59 9.19 -3.89 4.69
CA ALA A 59 10.42 -4.56 5.12
C ALA A 59 11.70 -3.83 4.64
N TYR A 60 11.61 -3.08 3.55
CA TYR A 60 12.73 -2.38 2.92
C TYR A 60 12.82 -0.90 3.29
N THR A 61 11.69 -0.25 3.48
CA THR A 61 11.62 1.21 3.67
C THR A 61 11.35 1.64 5.11
N GLY A 62 10.95 0.69 5.96
CA GLY A 62 10.58 0.94 7.34
C GLY A 62 9.13 1.39 7.52
N PHE A 63 8.63 1.23 8.73
CA PHE A 63 7.24 1.46 9.09
C PHE A 63 6.77 2.92 8.84
N PRO A 64 7.52 3.97 9.26
CA PRO A 64 7.06 5.35 9.03
C PRO A 64 6.87 5.68 7.56
N ARG A 65 7.77 5.23 6.68
CA ARG A 65 7.64 5.48 5.23
C ARG A 65 6.47 4.72 4.62
N SER A 66 6.24 3.50 5.07
CA SER A 66 5.11 2.69 4.61
C SER A 66 3.77 3.33 4.99
N LEU A 67 3.64 3.84 6.21
CA LEU A 67 2.46 4.58 6.65
C LEU A 67 2.23 5.85 5.83
N ASN A 68 3.28 6.62 5.59
CA ASN A 68 3.20 7.84 4.78
C ASN A 68 2.77 7.51 3.34
N ALA A 69 3.29 6.44 2.77
CA ALA A 69 2.94 6.00 1.43
C ALA A 69 1.48 5.55 1.33
N LEU A 70 0.98 4.78 2.31
CA LEU A 70 -0.42 4.36 2.36
C LEU A 70 -1.36 5.56 2.55
N ASN A 71 -0.97 6.52 3.35
CA ASN A 71 -1.72 7.76 3.53
C ASN A 71 -1.79 8.56 2.23
N GLU A 72 -0.70 8.60 1.46
CA GLU A 72 -0.68 9.23 0.15
C GLU A 72 -1.57 8.51 -0.85
N LEU A 73 -1.56 7.18 -0.87
CA LEU A 73 -2.48 6.39 -1.70
C LEU A 73 -3.94 6.70 -1.37
N MET A 74 -4.28 6.78 -0.09
CA MET A 74 -5.63 7.13 0.34
C MET A 74 -6.06 8.51 -0.20
N LYS A 75 -5.18 9.49 -0.14
CA LYS A 75 -5.43 10.83 -0.70
C LYS A 75 -5.60 10.79 -2.22
N VAL A 76 -4.76 10.03 -2.91
CA VAL A 76 -4.85 9.87 -4.37
C VAL A 76 -6.18 9.26 -4.76
N VAL A 77 -6.59 8.17 -4.13
CA VAL A 77 -7.86 7.50 -4.40
C VAL A 77 -9.04 8.44 -4.15
N GLU A 78 -9.04 9.15 -3.04
CA GLU A 78 -10.10 10.11 -2.71
C GLU A 78 -10.17 11.27 -3.72
N ALA A 79 -9.02 11.83 -4.10
CA ALA A 79 -8.97 12.91 -5.09
C ALA A 79 -9.46 12.43 -6.47
N ARG A 80 -9.12 11.21 -6.86
CA ARG A 80 -9.61 10.61 -8.11
C ARG A 80 -11.12 10.39 -8.08
N LYS A 81 -11.64 9.90 -6.96
CA LYS A 81 -13.08 9.71 -6.76
C LYS A 81 -13.84 11.04 -6.85
N GLN A 82 -13.32 12.11 -6.26
CA GLN A 82 -13.91 13.44 -6.35
C GLN A 82 -13.93 13.99 -7.78
N ARG A 83 -12.99 13.58 -8.62
CA ARG A 83 -12.97 13.92 -10.05
C ARG A 83 -13.87 13.03 -10.91
N GLY A 84 -14.60 12.09 -10.30
CA GLY A 84 -15.49 11.17 -11.00
C GLY A 84 -14.80 9.96 -11.61
N ILE A 85 -13.55 9.68 -11.23
CA ILE A 85 -12.80 8.49 -11.66
C ILE A 85 -13.13 7.34 -10.71
N GLU A 86 -13.65 6.25 -11.27
CA GLU A 86 -13.90 5.02 -10.51
C GLU A 86 -12.73 4.06 -10.73
N ASP A 87 -11.90 3.91 -9.72
CA ASP A 87 -10.82 2.93 -9.71
C ASP A 87 -11.35 1.56 -9.25
N VAL A 88 -10.85 0.49 -9.88
CA VAL A 88 -11.22 -0.87 -9.51
C VAL A 88 -10.55 -1.21 -8.18
N GLU A 89 -11.32 -1.68 -7.20
CA GLU A 89 -10.77 -2.09 -5.91
C GLU A 89 -9.87 -3.32 -6.03
N GLY A 90 -10.24 -4.25 -6.89
CA GLY A 90 -9.51 -5.49 -7.08
C GLY A 90 -9.90 -6.57 -6.07
N LYS A 91 -9.16 -7.68 -6.09
CA LYS A 91 -9.37 -8.77 -5.14
C LYS A 91 -8.85 -8.39 -3.77
N GLU A 92 -9.62 -8.72 -2.74
CA GLU A 92 -9.09 -8.63 -1.38
C GLU A 92 -7.88 -9.54 -1.22
N PRO A 93 -6.89 -9.14 -0.43
CA PRO A 93 -5.76 -10.01 -0.12
C PRO A 93 -6.26 -11.35 0.41
N VAL A 94 -5.65 -12.42 -0.05
CA VAL A 94 -5.92 -13.76 0.51
C VAL A 94 -5.74 -13.66 2.01
N ALA A 95 -6.74 -14.15 2.74
CA ALA A 95 -6.86 -14.03 4.19
C ALA A 95 -5.51 -14.09 4.92
N PRO A 96 -5.28 -13.19 5.84
CA PRO A 96 -4.03 -13.17 6.60
C PRO A 96 -3.81 -14.53 7.27
N ILE A 97 -2.54 -14.87 7.47
CA ILE A 97 -2.14 -16.01 8.29
C ILE A 97 -3.01 -15.98 9.55
N PRO A 98 -3.78 -17.05 9.84
CA PRO A 98 -4.65 -17.05 11.01
C PRO A 98 -3.79 -16.88 12.26
N VAL A 99 -3.77 -15.66 12.75
CA VAL A 99 -3.24 -15.33 14.06
C VAL A 99 -4.39 -15.64 15.00
N GLY A 100 -4.20 -16.53 15.94
CA GLY A 100 -5.25 -16.88 16.88
C GLY A 100 -5.80 -15.61 17.55
N ASP A 101 -7.12 -15.57 17.77
CA ASP A 101 -7.81 -14.40 18.34
C ASP A 101 -7.15 -13.90 19.62
N GLU A 102 -6.55 -14.79 20.38
CA GLU A 102 -5.84 -14.45 21.61
C GLU A 102 -4.54 -13.68 21.33
N LEU A 103 -3.75 -14.10 20.37
CA LEU A 103 -2.51 -13.40 19.98
C LEU A 103 -2.84 -12.00 19.46
N ARG A 104 -3.90 -11.87 18.67
CA ARG A 104 -4.39 -10.58 18.19
C ARG A 104 -4.83 -9.67 19.34
N ARG A 105 -5.56 -10.20 20.31
CA ARG A 105 -6.00 -9.47 21.48
C ARG A 105 -4.83 -8.97 22.32
N VAL A 106 -3.85 -9.82 22.57
CA VAL A 106 -2.63 -9.45 23.31
C VAL A 106 -1.82 -8.41 22.56
N GLY A 107 -1.64 -8.57 21.26
CA GLY A 107 -0.95 -7.60 20.41
C GLY A 107 -1.63 -6.23 20.40
N THR A 108 -2.95 -6.19 20.29
CA THR A 108 -3.74 -4.95 20.37
C THR A 108 -3.60 -4.27 21.72
N ALA A 109 -3.64 -5.04 22.82
CA ALA A 109 -3.46 -4.51 24.16
C ALA A 109 -2.06 -3.92 24.36
N ASN A 110 -1.02 -4.58 23.86
CA ASN A 110 0.35 -4.10 23.92
C ASN A 110 0.54 -2.84 23.08
N GLN A 111 -0.02 -2.81 21.88
CA GLN A 111 0.02 -1.65 20.99
C GLN A 111 -0.63 -0.43 21.67
N THR A 112 -1.81 -0.61 22.27
CA THR A 112 -2.51 0.44 23.01
C THR A 112 -1.67 0.95 24.18
N LYS A 113 -1.03 0.03 24.92
CA LYS A 113 -0.17 0.37 26.05
C LYS A 113 1.04 1.21 25.63
N ILE A 114 1.69 0.83 24.54
CA ILE A 114 2.88 1.54 24.03
C ILE A 114 2.50 2.90 23.45
N SER A 115 1.38 2.99 22.74
CA SER A 115 0.92 4.22 22.08
C SER A 115 0.18 5.17 23.04
N GLY A 116 -0.21 4.70 24.21
CA GLY A 116 -0.99 5.48 25.18
C GLY A 116 -2.46 5.61 24.84
N ALA A 117 -2.89 5.12 23.68
CA ALA A 117 -4.28 5.11 23.21
C ALA A 117 -4.49 4.00 22.19
N PRO A 118 -5.74 3.55 21.95
CA PRO A 118 -6.02 2.61 20.88
C PRO A 118 -5.58 3.17 19.52
N VAL A 119 -4.83 2.37 18.75
CA VAL A 119 -4.38 2.77 17.44
C VAL A 119 -5.55 2.59 16.46
N GLN A 120 -6.15 3.69 16.07
CA GLN A 120 -7.32 3.75 15.20
C GLN A 120 -7.20 4.91 14.23
N GLY A 121 -7.95 4.85 13.16
CA GLY A 121 -8.03 5.95 12.22
C GLY A 121 -8.28 5.50 10.79
N PRO A 122 -8.58 6.44 9.89
CA PRO A 122 -8.93 6.12 8.49
C PRO A 122 -7.85 5.31 7.78
N LEU A 123 -6.59 5.52 8.11
CA LEU A 123 -5.47 4.78 7.51
C LEU A 123 -5.51 3.30 7.85
N PHE A 124 -5.81 2.96 9.10
CA PHE A 124 -5.88 1.57 9.56
C PHE A 124 -7.14 0.86 9.05
N ASP A 125 -8.21 1.61 8.80
CA ASP A 125 -9.42 1.09 8.16
C ASP A 125 -9.20 0.86 6.65
N PHE A 126 -8.44 1.74 6.01
CA PHE A 126 -8.10 1.63 4.59
C PHE A 126 -7.14 0.49 4.31
N ALA A 127 -6.16 0.26 5.18
CA ALA A 127 -5.15 -0.79 5.03
C ALA A 127 -4.98 -1.56 6.35
N PRO A 128 -5.92 -2.46 6.67
CA PRO A 128 -5.90 -3.20 7.94
C PRO A 128 -4.68 -4.11 8.10
N GLU A 129 -4.03 -4.49 7.01
CA GLU A 129 -2.81 -5.30 7.01
C GLU A 129 -1.67 -4.65 7.80
N ILE A 130 -1.58 -3.32 7.76
CA ILE A 130 -0.57 -2.57 8.53
C ILE A 130 -0.76 -2.77 10.03
N ASN A 131 -2.01 -2.79 10.48
CA ASN A 131 -2.31 -2.99 11.90
C ASN A 131 -1.94 -4.41 12.35
N GLN A 132 -2.08 -5.40 11.49
CA GLN A 132 -1.71 -6.78 11.79
C GLN A 132 -0.20 -6.95 11.98
N PHE A 133 0.63 -6.22 11.27
CA PHE A 133 2.08 -6.24 11.46
C PHE A 133 2.53 -5.63 12.79
N LEU A 134 1.70 -4.79 13.40
CA LEU A 134 2.00 -4.14 14.68
C LEU A 134 1.59 -4.97 15.90
N GLN A 135 0.79 -5.99 15.69
CA GLN A 135 0.28 -6.88 16.73
C GLN A 135 1.14 -8.13 16.87
#